data_c9e6df4ad1a50c0e98b13b915d85189e
#
_entry.id   c9e6df4ad1a50c0e98b13b915d85189e
#
_cell.length_a   1.000
_cell.length_b   1.000
_cell.length_c   1.000
_cell.angle_alpha   90.00
_cell.angle_beta   90.00
_cell.angle_gamma   90.00
#
_symmetry.space_group_name_H-M   'P 1'
#
loop_
_entity.id
_entity.type
_entity.pdbx_description
1 polymer ?
#
loop_
_entity_poly.entity_id
_entity_poly.type
_entity_poly.pdbx_seq_one_letter_code
_entity_poly.pdbx_strand_id
1 'polypeptide(L)'
;KHGGPKQHGSYFSSLQPFYDYSGANNFHELRCNKISVNKDPDIFTFDEAMNSEHKQKWIDAMMLEVKQIEGADTWIEVPISEVLEKIIPGTWVLRIKRSPDGEIKKFKARFCVRGDLQDGVNETYAPVVQWSSVHIFLILTLHLGWTTCSIDFSNAFVQAKLEKPVWIH
;
A
#
# COMPACT_ATOMS: atom_id res chain seq x y z
N LYS A 1 -28.68 5.94 23.89
CA LYS A 1 -28.48 5.69 22.45
C LYS A 1 -26.97 5.43 22.27
N HIS A 2 -26.57 4.15 22.35
CA HIS A 2 -25.19 3.75 22.19
C HIS A 2 -24.94 3.57 20.68
N GLY A 3 -24.14 4.46 20.10
CA GLY A 3 -23.60 4.25 18.77
C GLY A 3 -22.60 3.08 18.81
N GLY A 4 -22.94 1.99 18.15
CA GLY A 4 -22.01 0.89 17.94
C GLY A 4 -20.77 1.33 17.14
N PRO A 5 -19.68 0.57 17.18
CA PRO A 5 -18.46 0.91 16.47
C PRO A 5 -18.77 1.04 14.98
N LYS A 6 -18.36 2.15 14.38
CA LYS A 6 -18.40 2.34 12.93
C LYS A 6 -17.56 1.21 12.33
N GLN A 7 -18.20 0.23 11.74
CA GLN A 7 -17.51 -0.77 10.93
C GLN A 7 -16.83 -0.01 9.79
N HIS A 8 -15.51 0.00 9.79
CA HIS A 8 -14.75 0.32 8.59
C HIS A 8 -15.18 -0.69 7.56
N GLY A 9 -15.87 -0.24 6.52
CA GLY A 9 -16.42 -1.09 5.49
C GLY A 9 -15.31 -1.94 4.90
N SER A 10 -15.20 -3.14 5.39
CA SER A 10 -14.35 -4.14 4.81
C SER A 10 -14.98 -4.54 3.47
N TYR A 11 -14.17 -4.84 2.50
CA TYR A 11 -14.57 -5.40 1.20
C TYR A 11 -15.53 -6.60 1.33
N PHE A 12 -15.58 -7.22 2.50
CA PHE A 12 -16.41 -8.37 2.80
C PHE A 12 -17.89 -8.04 3.06
N SER A 13 -18.24 -6.81 3.48
CA SER A 13 -19.64 -6.46 3.71
C SER A 13 -20.44 -6.33 2.42
N SER A 14 -19.78 -6.14 1.27
CA SER A 14 -20.42 -6.06 -0.04
C SER A 14 -20.60 -7.43 -0.72
N LEU A 15 -20.00 -8.50 -0.18
CA LEU A 15 -20.09 -9.85 -0.72
C LEU A 15 -21.18 -10.70 -0.06
N GLN A 16 -21.79 -10.26 1.03
CA GLN A 16 -22.87 -11.00 1.70
C GLN A 16 -24.10 -11.28 0.83
N PRO A 17 -24.49 -10.45 -0.14
CA PRO A 17 -25.63 -10.78 -1.02
C PRO A 17 -25.34 -11.90 -2.02
N PHE A 18 -24.09 -12.31 -2.20
CA PHE A 18 -23.73 -13.31 -3.22
C PHE A 18 -23.91 -14.77 -2.79
N TYR A 19 -24.19 -15.02 -1.51
CA TYR A 19 -24.39 -16.37 -1.00
C TYR A 19 -25.80 -16.51 -0.42
N ASP A 20 -26.81 -16.57 -1.30
CA ASP A 20 -28.11 -17.08 -0.92
C ASP A 20 -28.07 -18.62 -1.03
N TYR A 21 -27.96 -19.28 0.09
CA TYR A 21 -28.00 -20.74 0.20
C TYR A 21 -29.41 -21.32 0.07
N SER A 22 -30.44 -20.52 -0.21
CA SER A 22 -31.82 -20.96 -0.32
C SER A 22 -32.18 -21.66 -1.63
N GLY A 23 -31.23 -21.83 -2.56
CA GLY A 23 -31.43 -22.64 -3.78
C GLY A 23 -32.40 -22.05 -4.80
N ALA A 24 -32.81 -20.79 -4.66
CA ALA A 24 -33.65 -20.11 -5.63
C ALA A 24 -32.79 -19.43 -6.70
N ASN A 25 -32.80 -19.99 -7.90
CA ASN A 25 -32.16 -19.41 -9.10
C ASN A 25 -32.88 -18.13 -9.57
N ASN A 26 -32.83 -17.07 -8.79
CA ASN A 26 -33.28 -15.76 -9.22
C ASN A 26 -32.10 -14.85 -9.48
N PHE A 27 -31.46 -15.01 -10.64
CA PHE A 27 -30.51 -14.04 -11.20
C PHE A 27 -31.22 -12.75 -11.69
N HIS A 28 -32.17 -12.25 -10.94
CA HIS A 28 -32.79 -10.98 -11.24
C HIS A 28 -32.02 -9.86 -10.55
N GLU A 29 -31.29 -9.08 -11.33
CA GLU A 29 -30.57 -7.85 -10.98
C GLU A 29 -29.31 -8.02 -10.11
N LEU A 30 -28.19 -8.23 -10.75
CA LEU A 30 -26.88 -7.89 -10.17
C LEU A 30 -26.81 -6.39 -9.92
N ARG A 31 -27.05 -5.96 -8.67
CA ARG A 31 -26.87 -4.57 -8.29
C ARG A 31 -25.43 -4.32 -7.91
N CYS A 32 -24.69 -3.62 -8.76
CA CYS A 32 -23.41 -3.03 -8.40
C CYS A 32 -23.64 -1.77 -7.57
N ASN A 33 -23.25 -1.79 -6.30
CA ASN A 33 -23.22 -0.58 -5.47
C ASN A 33 -21.91 0.17 -5.73
N LYS A 34 -22.02 1.37 -6.30
CA LYS A 34 -20.88 2.28 -6.39
C LYS A 34 -20.57 2.83 -5.02
N ILE A 35 -19.46 2.39 -4.43
CA ILE A 35 -18.94 2.99 -3.19
C ILE A 35 -18.32 4.32 -3.58
N SER A 36 -18.94 5.42 -3.16
CA SER A 36 -18.35 6.74 -3.21
C SER A 36 -17.42 6.89 -1.99
N VAL A 37 -16.14 6.64 -2.18
CA VAL A 37 -15.14 6.96 -1.17
C VAL A 37 -14.77 8.43 -1.34
N ASN A 38 -14.89 9.23 -0.28
CA ASN A 38 -14.33 10.57 -0.28
C ASN A 38 -12.82 10.43 -0.49
N LYS A 39 -12.34 10.93 -1.63
CA LYS A 39 -10.92 10.90 -1.95
C LYS A 39 -10.16 11.76 -0.94
N ASP A 40 -9.10 11.19 -0.36
CA ASP A 40 -8.16 11.95 0.46
C ASP A 40 -7.54 13.06 -0.42
N PRO A 41 -7.69 14.36 -0.06
CA PRO A 41 -7.20 15.47 -0.87
C PRO A 41 -5.69 15.45 -1.05
N ASP A 42 -4.97 14.73 -0.21
CA ASP A 42 -3.51 14.62 -0.26
C ASP A 42 -3.02 13.43 -1.11
N ILE A 43 -3.93 12.61 -1.67
CA ILE A 43 -3.59 11.50 -2.57
C ILE A 43 -3.91 11.90 -4.02
N PHE A 44 -2.90 11.78 -4.88
CA PHE A 44 -2.96 12.14 -6.29
C PHE A 44 -2.80 10.91 -7.17
N THR A 45 -3.56 10.84 -8.24
CA THR A 45 -3.24 9.97 -9.37
C THR A 45 -2.09 10.56 -10.17
N PHE A 46 -1.46 9.75 -11.02
CA PHE A 46 -0.39 10.23 -11.90
C PHE A 46 -0.84 11.40 -12.78
N ASP A 47 -2.01 11.28 -13.40
CA ASP A 47 -2.55 12.33 -14.29
C ASP A 47 -2.85 13.62 -13.53
N GLU A 48 -3.44 13.53 -12.34
CA GLU A 48 -3.69 14.69 -11.50
C GLU A 48 -2.39 15.39 -11.07
N ALA A 49 -1.38 14.62 -10.71
CA ALA A 49 -0.09 15.16 -10.32
C ALA A 49 0.61 15.86 -11.50
N MET A 50 0.54 15.27 -12.70
CA MET A 50 1.16 15.84 -13.90
C MET A 50 0.43 17.08 -14.42
N ASN A 51 -0.86 17.21 -14.11
CA ASN A 51 -1.67 18.39 -14.47
C ASN A 51 -1.78 19.42 -13.35
N SER A 52 -1.13 19.18 -12.19
CA SER A 52 -1.13 20.12 -11.05
C SER A 52 -0.09 21.22 -11.20
N GLU A 53 -0.30 22.33 -10.48
CA GLU A 53 0.70 23.41 -10.35
C GLU A 53 2.04 22.93 -9.75
N HIS A 54 2.01 21.77 -9.06
CA HIS A 54 3.17 21.17 -8.41
C HIS A 54 3.85 20.08 -9.23
N LYS A 55 3.59 20.02 -10.54
CA LYS A 55 4.12 18.99 -11.46
C LYS A 55 5.62 18.74 -11.25
N GLN A 56 6.44 19.79 -11.19
CA GLN A 56 7.88 19.63 -11.05
C GLN A 56 8.26 18.96 -9.73
N LYS A 57 7.59 19.29 -8.63
CA LYS A 57 7.84 18.68 -7.32
C LYS A 57 7.48 17.19 -7.30
N TRP A 58 6.46 16.80 -8.09
CA TRP A 58 6.10 15.40 -8.28
C TRP A 58 7.14 14.64 -9.09
N ILE A 59 7.62 15.23 -10.17
CA ILE A 59 8.70 14.64 -10.98
C ILE A 59 9.95 14.44 -10.10
N ASP A 60 10.35 15.45 -9.35
CA ASP A 60 11.51 15.36 -8.45
C ASP A 60 11.34 14.26 -7.41
N ALA A 61 10.12 14.12 -6.84
CA ALA A 61 9.81 13.06 -5.87
C ALA A 61 9.86 11.67 -6.50
N MET A 62 9.38 11.50 -7.73
CA MET A 62 9.44 10.22 -8.46
C MET A 62 10.88 9.88 -8.84
N MET A 63 11.66 10.84 -9.31
CA MET A 63 13.07 10.61 -9.62
C MET A 63 13.90 10.22 -8.39
N LEU A 64 13.59 10.82 -7.24
CA LEU A 64 14.22 10.44 -5.98
C LEU A 64 13.91 8.98 -5.60
N GLU A 65 12.66 8.55 -5.76
CA GLU A 65 12.25 7.18 -5.48
C GLU A 65 12.95 6.18 -6.40
N VAL A 66 12.98 6.44 -7.72
CA VAL A 66 13.69 5.59 -8.69
C VAL A 66 15.17 5.48 -8.32
N LYS A 67 15.82 6.60 -8.05
CA LYS A 67 17.23 6.62 -7.65
C LYS A 67 17.51 5.81 -6.38
N GLN A 68 16.56 5.78 -5.42
CA GLN A 68 16.69 4.98 -4.20
C GLN A 68 16.56 3.47 -4.49
N ILE A 69 15.66 3.10 -5.41
CA ILE A 69 15.46 1.71 -5.82
C ILE A 69 16.68 1.21 -6.61
N GLU A 70 17.18 2.01 -7.55
CA GLU A 70 18.39 1.71 -8.31
C GLU A 70 19.63 1.61 -7.41
N GLY A 71 19.78 2.53 -6.46
CA GLY A 71 20.88 2.50 -5.50
C GLY A 71 20.88 1.31 -4.55
N ALA A 72 19.75 0.57 -4.47
CA ALA A 72 19.61 -0.67 -3.71
C ALA A 72 19.78 -1.93 -4.58
N ASP A 73 20.18 -1.78 -5.85
CA ASP A 73 20.31 -2.87 -6.83
C ASP A 73 19.07 -3.78 -6.90
N THR A 74 17.89 -3.16 -6.82
CA THR A 74 16.61 -3.88 -6.70
C THR A 74 16.17 -4.52 -8.01
N TRP A 75 16.54 -3.94 -9.15
CA TRP A 75 16.17 -4.41 -10.47
C TRP A 75 17.33 -4.36 -11.46
N ILE A 76 17.19 -5.12 -12.53
CA ILE A 76 18.04 -5.07 -13.71
C ILE A 76 17.17 -4.84 -14.94
N GLU A 77 17.65 -4.06 -15.87
CA GLU A 77 16.97 -3.85 -17.15
C GLU A 77 17.26 -5.00 -18.11
N VAL A 78 16.22 -5.54 -18.72
CA VAL A 78 16.32 -6.60 -19.73
C VAL A 78 15.44 -6.26 -20.93
N PRO A 79 15.83 -6.68 -22.14
CA PRO A 79 14.98 -6.52 -23.31
C PRO A 79 13.66 -7.27 -23.14
N ILE A 80 12.55 -6.64 -23.49
CA ILE A 80 11.22 -7.26 -23.37
C ILE A 80 11.08 -8.56 -24.17
N SER A 81 11.88 -8.71 -25.23
CA SER A 81 11.95 -9.93 -26.05
C SER A 81 12.51 -11.15 -25.31
N GLU A 82 13.19 -10.95 -24.21
CA GLU A 82 13.75 -12.02 -23.38
C GLU A 82 12.80 -12.47 -22.27
N VAL A 83 11.68 -11.74 -22.07
CA VAL A 83 10.71 -12.02 -21.03
C VAL A 83 9.63 -12.94 -21.59
N LEU A 84 9.58 -14.18 -21.11
CA LEU A 84 8.57 -15.18 -21.47
C LEU A 84 7.42 -15.25 -20.47
N GLU A 85 7.61 -14.67 -19.31
CA GLU A 85 6.65 -14.71 -18.22
C GLU A 85 5.75 -13.47 -18.22
N LYS A 86 4.72 -13.50 -17.37
CA LYS A 86 3.79 -12.39 -17.22
C LYS A 86 4.49 -11.16 -16.64
N ILE A 87 4.35 -10.05 -17.34
CA ILE A 87 4.83 -8.75 -16.88
C ILE A 87 3.75 -8.09 -16.02
N ILE A 88 4.12 -7.67 -14.82
CA ILE A 88 3.23 -7.03 -13.87
C ILE A 88 3.41 -5.51 -13.97
N PRO A 89 2.33 -4.74 -14.14
CA PRO A 89 2.43 -3.30 -14.23
C PRO A 89 2.80 -2.67 -12.89
N GLY A 90 3.62 -1.63 -12.95
CA GLY A 90 3.87 -0.74 -11.84
C GLY A 90 2.82 0.36 -11.74
N THR A 91 2.70 0.96 -10.57
CA THR A 91 1.85 2.12 -10.33
C THR A 91 2.52 3.08 -9.37
N TRP A 92 2.21 4.36 -9.53
CA TRP A 92 2.67 5.40 -8.62
C TRP A 92 1.65 5.68 -7.53
N VAL A 93 2.12 5.67 -6.28
CA VAL A 93 1.37 6.17 -5.13
C VAL A 93 1.95 7.52 -4.76
N LEU A 94 1.20 8.58 -5.04
CA LEU A 94 1.61 9.97 -4.88
C LEU A 94 0.83 10.61 -3.74
N ARG A 95 1.55 11.08 -2.71
CA ARG A 95 0.93 11.67 -1.52
C ARG A 95 1.65 12.92 -1.05
N ILE A 96 0.88 13.95 -0.73
CA ILE A 96 1.36 15.13 0.01
C ILE A 96 1.43 14.76 1.49
N LYS A 97 2.56 15.05 2.12
CA LYS A 97 2.70 15.03 3.58
C LYS A 97 2.61 16.44 4.11
N ARG A 98 1.73 16.65 5.10
CA ARG A 98 1.57 17.93 5.76
C ARG A 98 2.16 17.91 7.16
N SER A 99 2.54 19.08 7.65
CA SER A 99 2.84 19.35 9.04
C SER A 99 1.53 19.43 9.86
N PRO A 100 1.58 19.36 11.21
CA PRO A 100 0.36 19.47 12.04
C PRO A 100 -0.42 20.78 11.86
N ASP A 101 0.23 21.84 11.43
CA ASP A 101 -0.31 23.16 11.07
C ASP A 101 -0.97 23.21 9.68
N GLY A 102 -0.95 22.08 8.93
CA GLY A 102 -1.57 21.94 7.63
C GLY A 102 -0.69 22.31 6.45
N GLU A 103 0.51 22.88 6.66
CA GLU A 103 1.42 23.24 5.60
C GLU A 103 2.02 22.02 4.88
N ILE A 104 2.31 22.16 3.59
CA ILE A 104 2.93 21.10 2.79
C ILE A 104 4.38 20.92 3.21
N LYS A 105 4.66 19.80 3.86
CA LYS A 105 6.01 19.42 4.29
C LYS A 105 6.81 18.73 3.19
N LYS A 106 6.17 17.83 2.44
CA LYS A 106 6.88 16.98 1.46
C LYS A 106 5.92 16.37 0.45
N PHE A 107 6.32 16.33 -0.81
CA PHE A 107 5.74 15.46 -1.84
C PHE A 107 6.40 14.09 -1.74
N LYS A 108 5.60 13.05 -1.63
CA LYS A 108 6.09 11.68 -1.51
C LYS A 108 5.55 10.85 -2.66
N ALA A 109 6.45 10.28 -3.44
CA ALA A 109 6.17 9.27 -4.43
C ALA A 109 6.62 7.90 -3.92
N ARG A 110 5.91 6.85 -4.29
CA ARG A 110 6.32 5.45 -4.16
C ARG A 110 5.97 4.73 -5.44
N PHE A 111 6.92 3.98 -5.95
CA PHE A 111 6.67 3.04 -7.03
C PHE A 111 6.23 1.70 -6.44
N CYS A 112 5.07 1.22 -6.84
CA CYS A 112 4.49 -0.02 -6.33
C CYS A 112 4.17 -0.96 -7.48
N VAL A 113 4.61 -2.20 -7.38
CA VAL A 113 4.23 -3.25 -8.31
C VAL A 113 2.86 -3.81 -7.92
N ARG A 114 1.99 -4.06 -8.91
CA ARG A 114 0.65 -4.62 -8.72
C ARG A 114 0.72 -6.11 -8.36
N GLY A 115 1.16 -6.39 -7.12
CA GLY A 115 1.28 -7.75 -6.60
C GLY A 115 -0.03 -8.54 -6.57
N ASP A 116 -1.17 -7.85 -6.59
CA ASP A 116 -2.51 -8.45 -6.75
C ASP A 116 -2.71 -9.13 -8.10
N LEU A 117 -1.87 -8.81 -9.09
CA LEU A 117 -1.89 -9.42 -10.43
C LEU A 117 -0.83 -10.52 -10.59
N GLN A 118 -0.04 -10.79 -9.55
CA GLN A 118 0.97 -11.84 -9.58
C GLN A 118 0.30 -13.21 -9.49
N ASP A 119 0.69 -14.12 -10.37
CA ASP A 119 0.18 -15.49 -10.37
C ASP A 119 0.94 -16.33 -9.32
N GLY A 120 0.21 -17.17 -8.62
CA GLY A 120 0.77 -18.02 -7.57
C GLY A 120 0.41 -17.52 -6.16
N VAL A 121 0.26 -18.45 -5.25
CA VAL A 121 -0.01 -18.17 -3.83
C VAL A 121 1.33 -18.00 -3.14
N ASN A 122 1.72 -16.77 -2.87
CA ASN A 122 2.82 -16.49 -1.99
C ASN A 122 2.27 -16.26 -0.59
N GLU A 123 3.03 -16.68 0.41
CA GLU A 123 2.70 -16.36 1.80
C GLU A 123 2.90 -14.85 1.99
N THR A 124 1.79 -14.12 2.06
CA THR A 124 1.79 -12.66 2.18
C THR A 124 1.58 -12.19 3.61
N TYR A 125 1.50 -13.13 4.56
CA TYR A 125 1.26 -12.81 5.95
C TYR A 125 2.50 -12.21 6.58
N ALA A 126 2.41 -10.95 7.01
CA ALA A 126 3.42 -10.29 7.83
C ALA A 126 2.83 -10.04 9.23
N PRO A 127 3.33 -10.73 10.26
CA PRO A 127 2.81 -10.55 11.62
C PRO A 127 3.10 -9.12 12.11
N VAL A 128 2.06 -8.48 12.64
CA VAL A 128 2.17 -7.18 13.29
C VAL A 128 1.98 -7.38 14.79
N VAL A 129 2.87 -6.80 15.58
CA VAL A 129 2.77 -6.88 17.03
C VAL A 129 1.49 -6.20 17.53
N GLN A 130 0.80 -6.85 18.48
CA GLN A 130 -0.39 -6.29 19.11
C GLN A 130 -0.02 -5.15 20.06
N TRP A 131 -0.88 -4.13 20.13
CA TRP A 131 -0.68 -3.00 21.04
C TRP A 131 -0.55 -3.40 22.50
N SER A 132 -1.26 -4.43 22.95
CA SER A 132 -1.12 -4.99 24.30
C SER A 132 0.30 -5.44 24.60
N SER A 133 0.96 -6.10 23.64
CA SER A 133 2.37 -6.52 23.79
C SER A 133 3.30 -5.33 23.88
N VAL A 134 3.07 -4.28 23.08
CA VAL A 134 3.85 -3.05 23.15
C VAL A 134 3.69 -2.38 24.52
N HIS A 135 2.45 -2.29 25.04
CA HIS A 135 2.20 -1.70 26.35
C HIS A 135 2.88 -2.49 27.48
N ILE A 136 2.78 -3.82 27.46
CA ILE A 136 3.47 -4.67 28.47
C ILE A 136 4.97 -4.44 28.41
N PHE A 137 5.55 -4.41 27.21
CA PHE A 137 6.97 -4.15 27.01
C PHE A 137 7.39 -2.79 27.61
N LEU A 138 6.63 -1.73 27.36
CA LEU A 138 6.92 -0.39 27.89
C LEU A 138 6.79 -0.34 29.42
N ILE A 139 5.79 -1.01 30.01
CA ILE A 139 5.61 -1.09 31.45
C ILE A 139 6.80 -1.81 32.11
N LEU A 140 7.19 -2.95 31.55
CA LEU A 140 8.34 -3.71 32.03
C LEU A 140 9.64 -2.90 31.91
N THR A 141 9.82 -2.20 30.83
CA THR A 141 10.97 -1.31 30.59
C THR A 141 11.09 -0.24 31.70
N LEU A 142 9.98 0.41 32.02
CA LEU A 142 9.94 1.41 33.08
C LEU A 142 10.19 0.79 34.45
N HIS A 143 9.55 -0.35 34.71
CA HIS A 143 9.68 -1.03 36.01
C HIS A 143 11.12 -1.56 36.29
N LEU A 144 11.76 -2.08 35.23
CA LEU A 144 13.10 -2.66 35.31
C LEU A 144 14.22 -1.65 35.04
N GLY A 145 13.91 -0.41 34.75
CA GLY A 145 14.86 0.64 34.40
C GLY A 145 15.65 0.40 33.11
N TRP A 146 15.06 -0.32 32.16
CA TRP A 146 15.71 -0.59 30.87
C TRP A 146 15.71 0.63 29.97
N THR A 147 16.70 0.72 29.09
CA THR A 147 16.74 1.72 28.03
C THR A 147 16.10 1.13 26.76
N THR A 148 15.27 1.91 26.07
CA THR A 148 14.66 1.51 24.81
C THR A 148 15.23 2.31 23.65
N CYS A 149 15.28 1.68 22.48
CA CYS A 149 15.66 2.29 21.22
C CYS A 149 14.61 1.94 20.18
N SER A 150 14.25 2.92 19.33
CA SER A 150 13.40 2.70 18.17
C SER A 150 14.27 2.70 16.91
N ILE A 151 14.11 1.69 16.07
CA ILE A 151 14.85 1.55 14.80
C ILE A 151 13.82 1.49 13.68
N ASP A 152 14.02 2.29 12.63
CA ASP A 152 13.25 2.23 11.39
C ASP A 152 14.19 1.89 10.24
N PHE A 153 13.83 0.86 9.48
CA PHE A 153 14.64 0.44 8.32
C PHE A 153 14.19 1.20 7.08
N SER A 154 15.09 1.96 6.49
CA SER A 154 14.84 2.59 5.20
C SER A 154 14.72 1.54 4.12
N ASN A 155 13.60 1.58 3.36
CA ASN A 155 13.35 0.65 2.25
C ASN A 155 13.49 -0.84 2.62
N ALA A 156 12.99 -1.23 3.78
CA ALA A 156 13.16 -2.58 4.35
C ALA A 156 12.79 -3.71 3.36
N PHE A 157 11.72 -3.54 2.59
CA PHE A 157 11.25 -4.57 1.67
C PHE A 157 12.17 -4.83 0.49
N VAL A 158 12.84 -3.80 -0.03
CA VAL A 158 13.77 -3.95 -1.17
C VAL A 158 15.12 -4.54 -0.76
N GLN A 159 15.38 -4.68 0.54
CA GLN A 159 16.58 -5.35 1.05
C GLN A 159 16.43 -6.88 1.12
N ALA A 160 15.20 -7.39 1.03
CA ALA A 160 14.93 -8.82 1.02
C ALA A 160 15.12 -9.38 -0.39
N LYS A 161 15.85 -10.50 -0.51
CA LYS A 161 16.00 -11.19 -1.80
C LYS A 161 14.69 -11.87 -2.19
N LEU A 162 14.29 -11.70 -3.44
CA LEU A 162 13.21 -12.48 -4.02
C LEU A 162 13.72 -13.88 -4.39
N GLU A 163 12.96 -14.91 -4.04
CA GLU A 163 13.27 -16.29 -4.42
C GLU A 163 13.10 -16.53 -5.94
N LYS A 164 12.13 -15.82 -6.53
CA LYS A 164 11.85 -15.87 -7.96
C LYS A 164 11.83 -14.46 -8.54
N PRO A 165 12.39 -14.23 -9.71
CA PRO A 165 12.33 -12.94 -10.36
C PRO A 165 10.87 -12.57 -10.67
N VAL A 166 10.57 -11.27 -10.61
CA VAL A 166 9.28 -10.70 -11.00
C VAL A 166 9.54 -9.70 -12.10
N TRP A 167 8.85 -9.87 -13.23
CA TRP A 167 8.99 -9.00 -14.39
C TRP A 167 8.01 -7.84 -14.27
N ILE A 168 8.53 -6.63 -14.37
CA ILE A 168 7.77 -5.38 -14.22
C ILE A 168 7.95 -4.48 -15.43
N HIS A 169 6.92 -3.66 -15.66
CA HIS A 169 6.94 -2.66 -16.75
C HIS A 169 6.53 -1.29 -16.20
#